data_1eeeb4374a1c8346191b0b5306c72543
#
_entry.id   1eeeb4374a1c8346191b0b5306c72543
#
_cell.length_a   1.000
_cell.length_b   1.000
_cell.length_c   1.000
_cell.angle_alpha   90.00
_cell.angle_beta   90.00
_cell.angle_gamma   90.00
#
_symmetry.space_group_name_H-M   'P 1'
#
loop_
_entity.id
_entity.type
_entity.pdbx_description
1 polymer ?
#
loop_
_entity_poly.entity_id
_entity_poly.type
_entity_poly.pdbx_seq_one_letter_code
_entity_poly.pdbx_strand_id
1 'polypeptide(L)'
;MITPRSKRKIARIVPFGIIWLVFSLIYTILERGLLGNLNFYPSSHNQYIFTRNIIAIPFLATLFGTLTGILEILYFNKWLIRNSFTKKIVYKSSIYLFIILFLLVIIFLTTANQIPTAIAQKDFWMGMWAFFTDYSFLGILAYIASIILMAQFYTEVSESMGNSLLSNFFLGKYYKPVEEERIFMFLDMKSSTQIAEKLGHVLYFQMLQQYFSDLTDPVIDHSGEIYQYAGDEMILSWPLEKGLKNNDCIRCFFAMKESLLAKSARYTEKYGVSPQFKAGLHCGKVTTGEIGILKKEIIFTGDVLNATARIEGLCNQYGVDILVSGDLLKKLDLIITFEVESLGENTLRGKELQIELFTLKKLSAIS
;
A
#
# COMPACT_ATOMS: atom_id res chain seq x y z
N MET A 1 -7.84 8.45 -18.38
CA MET A 1 -6.57 8.22 -17.64
C MET A 1 -6.85 7.44 -16.35
N ILE A 2 -6.01 6.46 -16.00
CA ILE A 2 -6.15 5.71 -14.74
C ILE A 2 -5.70 6.61 -13.59
N THR A 3 -6.53 6.77 -12.54
CA THR A 3 -6.22 7.61 -11.38
C THR A 3 -5.06 7.03 -10.55
N PRO A 4 -4.31 7.84 -9.76
CA PRO A 4 -3.25 7.35 -8.88
C PRO A 4 -3.73 6.26 -7.90
N ARG A 5 -4.92 6.44 -7.34
CA ARG A 5 -5.58 5.41 -6.49
C ARG A 5 -5.79 4.09 -7.22
N SER A 6 -6.26 4.14 -8.47
CA SER A 6 -6.49 2.92 -9.28
C SER A 6 -5.18 2.22 -9.60
N LYS A 7 -4.14 2.97 -9.98
CA LYS A 7 -2.79 2.41 -10.21
C LYS A 7 -2.26 1.70 -8.96
N ARG A 8 -2.39 2.31 -7.79
CA ARG A 8 -1.96 1.71 -6.53
C ARG A 8 -2.76 0.45 -6.19
N LYS A 9 -4.09 0.45 -6.42
CA LYS A 9 -4.91 -0.75 -6.23
C LYS A 9 -4.48 -1.88 -7.15
N ILE A 10 -4.28 -1.60 -8.45
CA ILE A 10 -3.80 -2.59 -9.42
C ILE A 10 -2.44 -3.15 -9.02
N ALA A 11 -1.49 -2.28 -8.63
CA ALA A 11 -0.16 -2.73 -8.17
C ALA A 11 -0.22 -3.66 -6.95
N ARG A 12 -1.26 -3.56 -6.12
CA ARG A 12 -1.49 -4.45 -4.97
C ARG A 12 -2.21 -5.75 -5.35
N ILE A 13 -3.03 -5.75 -6.41
CA ILE A 13 -3.76 -6.95 -6.89
C ILE A 13 -2.84 -7.87 -7.70
N VAL A 14 -2.01 -7.30 -8.56
CA VAL A 14 -1.16 -8.05 -9.50
C VAL A 14 -0.31 -9.15 -8.83
N PRO A 15 0.34 -8.92 -7.68
CA PRO A 15 1.13 -9.95 -7.02
C PRO A 15 0.33 -11.20 -6.64
N PHE A 16 -0.95 -11.07 -6.28
CA PHE A 16 -1.81 -12.23 -6.03
C PHE A 16 -1.93 -13.11 -7.26
N GLY A 17 -2.25 -12.52 -8.41
CA GLY A 17 -2.34 -13.25 -9.67
C GLY A 17 -1.02 -13.94 -10.04
N ILE A 18 0.12 -13.25 -9.85
CA ILE A 18 1.45 -13.78 -10.14
C ILE A 18 1.79 -14.96 -9.21
N ILE A 19 1.55 -14.85 -7.90
CA ILE A 19 1.80 -15.93 -6.95
C ILE A 19 1.01 -17.16 -7.35
N TRP A 20 -0.29 -17.01 -7.58
CA TRP A 20 -1.16 -18.13 -7.98
C TRP A 20 -0.73 -18.73 -9.33
N LEU A 21 -0.33 -17.91 -10.30
CA LEU A 21 0.20 -18.38 -11.60
C LEU A 21 1.45 -19.23 -11.41
N VAL A 22 2.45 -18.71 -10.71
CA VAL A 22 3.74 -19.39 -10.53
C VAL A 22 3.55 -20.72 -9.80
N PHE A 23 2.82 -20.71 -8.68
CA PHE A 23 2.59 -21.94 -7.91
C PHE A 23 1.77 -22.95 -8.70
N SER A 24 0.75 -22.56 -9.46
CA SER A 24 -0.02 -23.48 -10.29
C SER A 24 0.77 -24.07 -11.44
N LEU A 25 1.70 -23.32 -12.04
CA LEU A 25 2.65 -23.87 -13.01
C LEU A 25 3.58 -24.90 -12.37
N ILE A 26 4.12 -24.60 -11.19
CA ILE A 26 4.94 -25.56 -10.43
C ILE A 26 4.13 -26.84 -10.15
N TYR A 27 2.87 -26.68 -9.69
CA TYR A 27 1.99 -27.81 -9.44
C TYR A 27 1.80 -28.70 -10.68
N THR A 28 1.44 -28.10 -11.82
CA THR A 28 1.17 -28.86 -13.05
C THR A 28 2.41 -29.60 -13.57
N ILE A 29 3.61 -29.03 -13.41
CA ILE A 29 4.87 -29.68 -13.77
C ILE A 29 5.17 -30.83 -12.80
N LEU A 30 5.02 -30.62 -11.50
CA LEU A 30 5.21 -31.66 -10.49
C LEU A 30 4.21 -32.81 -10.67
N GLU A 31 2.94 -32.49 -10.90
CA GLU A 31 1.89 -33.46 -11.19
C GLU A 31 2.26 -34.35 -12.40
N ARG A 32 2.74 -33.74 -13.50
CA ARG A 32 3.21 -34.48 -14.67
C ARG A 32 4.40 -35.38 -14.35
N GLY A 33 5.34 -34.88 -13.55
CA GLY A 33 6.51 -35.66 -13.11
C GLY A 33 6.12 -36.87 -12.27
N LEU A 34 5.13 -36.72 -11.37
CA LEU A 34 4.65 -37.79 -10.51
C LEU A 34 3.79 -38.82 -11.25
N LEU A 35 2.92 -38.38 -12.16
CA LEU A 35 2.05 -39.24 -12.96
C LEU A 35 2.81 -39.97 -14.10
N GLY A 36 3.95 -39.43 -14.51
CA GLY A 36 4.74 -40.03 -15.59
C GLY A 36 3.92 -40.15 -16.88
N ASN A 37 3.80 -41.37 -17.40
CA ASN A 37 3.08 -41.66 -18.65
C ASN A 37 1.59 -42.01 -18.45
N LEU A 38 1.04 -41.90 -17.22
CA LEU A 38 -0.35 -42.18 -16.97
C LEU A 38 -1.23 -41.12 -17.65
N ASN A 39 -2.32 -41.59 -18.26
CA ASN A 39 -3.34 -40.76 -18.88
C ASN A 39 -4.61 -40.65 -18.02
N PHE A 40 -4.52 -41.04 -16.75
CA PHE A 40 -5.60 -40.98 -15.78
C PHE A 40 -5.05 -40.72 -14.39
N TYR A 41 -5.89 -40.15 -13.51
CA TYR A 41 -5.57 -39.99 -12.09
C TYR A 41 -5.80 -41.30 -11.34
N PRO A 42 -4.79 -41.85 -10.65
CA PRO A 42 -4.93 -43.15 -9.95
C PRO A 42 -6.04 -43.17 -8.90
N SER A 43 -6.27 -42.09 -8.19
CA SER A 43 -7.27 -41.98 -7.11
C SER A 43 -8.70 -41.85 -7.62
N SER A 44 -8.94 -41.20 -8.74
CA SER A 44 -10.29 -40.91 -9.25
C SER A 44 -10.63 -41.58 -10.57
N HIS A 45 -9.63 -42.19 -11.22
CA HIS A 45 -9.72 -42.78 -12.58
C HIS A 45 -10.16 -41.78 -13.67
N ASN A 46 -10.18 -40.47 -13.33
CA ASN A 46 -10.50 -39.42 -14.31
C ASN A 46 -9.36 -39.27 -15.32
N GLN A 47 -9.73 -38.91 -16.54
CA GLN A 47 -8.76 -38.69 -17.62
C GLN A 47 -7.81 -37.53 -17.30
N TYR A 48 -6.49 -37.79 -17.41
CA TYR A 48 -5.45 -36.79 -17.31
C TYR A 48 -4.92 -36.40 -18.68
N ILE A 49 -5.01 -35.10 -19.01
CA ILE A 49 -4.49 -34.55 -20.27
C ILE A 49 -3.57 -33.38 -19.92
N PHE A 50 -2.27 -33.61 -19.95
CA PHE A 50 -1.26 -32.60 -19.57
C PHE A 50 -1.39 -31.32 -20.37
N THR A 51 -1.52 -31.39 -21.71
CA THR A 51 -1.63 -30.21 -22.59
C THR A 51 -2.81 -29.32 -22.28
N ARG A 52 -3.90 -29.88 -21.79
CA ARG A 52 -5.05 -29.13 -21.30
C ARG A 52 -4.78 -28.55 -19.91
N ASN A 53 -4.25 -29.35 -19.01
CA ASN A 53 -4.07 -28.97 -17.59
C ASN A 53 -3.03 -27.87 -17.40
N ILE A 54 -1.94 -27.88 -18.19
CA ILE A 54 -0.89 -26.87 -18.12
C ILE A 54 -1.37 -25.45 -18.55
N ILE A 55 -2.48 -25.38 -19.24
CA ILE A 55 -3.12 -24.09 -19.62
C ILE A 55 -4.29 -23.78 -18.69
N ALA A 56 -5.18 -24.74 -18.48
CA ALA A 56 -6.43 -24.53 -17.75
C ALA A 56 -6.20 -24.26 -16.25
N ILE A 57 -5.33 -25.03 -15.59
CA ILE A 57 -5.09 -24.88 -14.16
C ILE A 57 -4.43 -23.55 -13.85
N PRO A 58 -3.32 -23.12 -14.51
CA PRO A 58 -2.74 -21.80 -14.26
C PRO A 58 -3.67 -20.64 -14.60
N PHE A 59 -4.47 -20.76 -15.64
CA PHE A 59 -5.44 -19.73 -16.01
C PHE A 59 -6.50 -19.55 -14.91
N LEU A 60 -7.13 -20.64 -14.48
CA LEU A 60 -8.14 -20.59 -13.42
C LEU A 60 -7.55 -20.15 -12.07
N ALA A 61 -6.35 -20.64 -11.74
CA ALA A 61 -5.65 -20.24 -10.52
C ALA A 61 -5.32 -18.74 -10.53
N THR A 62 -4.83 -18.20 -11.65
CA THR A 62 -4.55 -16.76 -11.79
C THR A 62 -5.82 -15.93 -11.64
N LEU A 63 -6.92 -16.37 -12.25
CA LEU A 63 -8.21 -15.71 -12.11
C LEU A 63 -8.67 -15.69 -10.65
N PHE A 64 -8.59 -16.84 -9.97
CA PHE A 64 -8.92 -16.96 -8.55
C PHE A 64 -8.02 -16.09 -7.68
N GLY A 65 -6.71 -16.11 -7.92
CA GLY A 65 -5.74 -15.26 -7.23
C GLY A 65 -6.03 -13.76 -7.41
N THR A 66 -6.38 -13.36 -8.63
CA THR A 66 -6.76 -11.97 -8.92
C THR A 66 -8.05 -11.57 -8.18
N LEU A 67 -9.05 -12.45 -8.15
CA LEU A 67 -10.29 -12.23 -7.40
C LEU A 67 -10.03 -12.12 -5.89
N THR A 68 -9.19 -12.98 -5.31
CA THR A 68 -8.81 -12.87 -3.90
C THR A 68 -8.09 -11.57 -3.61
N GLY A 69 -7.19 -11.10 -4.51
CA GLY A 69 -6.55 -9.80 -4.40
C GLY A 69 -7.53 -8.61 -4.47
N ILE A 70 -8.57 -8.69 -5.28
CA ILE A 70 -9.64 -7.69 -5.34
C ILE A 70 -10.43 -7.66 -4.02
N LEU A 71 -10.84 -8.82 -3.50
CA LEU A 71 -11.55 -8.94 -2.23
C LEU A 71 -10.71 -8.41 -1.06
N GLU A 72 -9.42 -8.70 -1.06
CA GLU A 72 -8.45 -8.18 -0.09
C GLU A 72 -8.48 -6.66 0.00
N ILE A 73 -8.39 -5.98 -1.15
CA ILE A 73 -8.31 -4.52 -1.19
C ILE A 73 -9.65 -3.85 -0.91
N LEU A 74 -10.76 -4.44 -1.37
CA LEU A 74 -12.07 -3.81 -1.21
C LEU A 74 -12.66 -4.00 0.19
N TYR A 75 -12.45 -5.17 0.82
CA TYR A 75 -13.15 -5.55 2.05
C TYR A 75 -12.20 -5.83 3.22
N PHE A 76 -11.25 -6.76 3.10
CA PHE A 76 -10.49 -7.26 4.24
C PHE A 76 -9.56 -6.23 4.85
N ASN A 77 -8.91 -5.40 4.05
CA ASN A 77 -8.02 -4.35 4.56
C ASN A 77 -8.73 -3.35 5.48
N LYS A 78 -9.98 -3.02 5.19
CA LYS A 78 -10.76 -2.09 6.02
C LYS A 78 -11.27 -2.77 7.30
N TRP A 79 -11.71 -4.01 7.17
CA TRP A 79 -12.33 -4.75 8.26
C TRP A 79 -11.32 -5.16 9.34
N LEU A 80 -10.12 -5.58 8.94
CA LEU A 80 -9.11 -6.12 9.85
C LEU A 80 -7.99 -5.13 10.22
N ILE A 81 -8.11 -3.85 9.89
CA ILE A 81 -7.06 -2.84 10.05
C ILE A 81 -6.50 -2.74 11.49
N ARG A 82 -7.33 -3.03 12.49
CA ARG A 82 -6.97 -2.95 13.92
C ARG A 82 -6.41 -4.24 14.52
N ASN A 83 -6.32 -5.31 13.72
CA ASN A 83 -5.82 -6.59 14.21
C ASN A 83 -4.29 -6.71 14.06
N SER A 84 -3.68 -7.54 14.91
CA SER A 84 -2.26 -7.86 14.81
C SER A 84 -1.95 -8.63 13.52
N PHE A 85 -0.70 -8.55 13.05
CA PHE A 85 -0.19 -9.22 11.86
C PHE A 85 -0.61 -10.70 11.77
N THR A 86 -0.31 -11.48 12.81
CA THR A 86 -0.66 -12.91 12.86
C THR A 86 -2.16 -13.16 12.78
N LYS A 87 -2.97 -12.37 13.53
CA LYS A 87 -4.44 -12.52 13.50
C LYS A 87 -5.01 -12.23 12.11
N LYS A 88 -4.50 -11.22 11.42
CA LYS A 88 -4.91 -10.90 10.05
C LYS A 88 -4.67 -12.08 9.12
N ILE A 89 -3.43 -12.63 9.11
CA ILE A 89 -3.08 -13.77 8.25
C ILE A 89 -3.98 -14.98 8.57
N VAL A 90 -4.14 -15.34 9.83
CA VAL A 90 -4.94 -16.51 10.23
C VAL A 90 -6.39 -16.33 9.81
N TYR A 91 -7.04 -15.21 10.14
CA TYR A 91 -8.46 -15.02 9.80
C TYR A 91 -8.70 -15.00 8.28
N LYS A 92 -7.86 -14.27 7.52
CA LYS A 92 -7.98 -14.19 6.07
C LYS A 92 -7.76 -15.56 5.43
N SER A 93 -6.69 -16.26 5.81
CA SER A 93 -6.38 -17.59 5.29
C SER A 93 -7.48 -18.60 5.61
N SER A 94 -8.04 -18.57 6.82
CA SER A 94 -9.17 -19.45 7.19
C SER A 94 -10.41 -19.16 6.34
N ILE A 95 -10.74 -17.89 6.08
CA ILE A 95 -11.87 -17.52 5.23
C ILE A 95 -11.67 -18.00 3.79
N TYR A 96 -10.49 -17.78 3.21
CA TYR A 96 -10.20 -18.22 1.84
C TYR A 96 -10.21 -19.73 1.72
N LEU A 97 -9.65 -20.45 2.71
CA LEU A 97 -9.68 -21.90 2.74
C LEU A 97 -11.12 -22.43 2.84
N PHE A 98 -11.95 -21.80 3.68
CA PHE A 98 -13.36 -22.14 3.79
C PHE A 98 -14.11 -21.93 2.47
N ILE A 99 -13.87 -20.81 1.78
CA ILE A 99 -14.48 -20.54 0.46
C ILE A 99 -14.07 -21.61 -0.55
N ILE A 100 -12.80 -22.02 -0.57
CA ILE A 100 -12.31 -23.05 -1.49
C ILE A 100 -12.97 -24.40 -1.16
N LEU A 101 -12.98 -24.80 0.11
CA LEU A 101 -13.65 -26.03 0.53
C LEU A 101 -15.14 -26.03 0.16
N PHE A 102 -15.82 -24.91 0.37
CA PHE A 102 -17.23 -24.77 0.00
C PHE A 102 -17.44 -24.92 -1.51
N LEU A 103 -16.58 -24.31 -2.33
CA LEU A 103 -16.62 -24.46 -3.79
C LEU A 103 -16.34 -25.90 -4.23
N LEU A 104 -15.38 -26.58 -3.61
CA LEU A 104 -15.07 -27.98 -3.89
C LEU A 104 -16.24 -28.91 -3.54
N VAL A 105 -16.94 -28.64 -2.42
CA VAL A 105 -18.18 -29.37 -2.08
C VAL A 105 -19.25 -29.14 -3.14
N ILE A 106 -19.47 -27.93 -3.59
CA ILE A 106 -20.45 -27.63 -4.65
C ILE A 106 -20.07 -28.36 -5.95
N ILE A 107 -18.79 -28.33 -6.36
CA ILE A 107 -18.32 -29.02 -7.55
C ILE A 107 -18.55 -30.53 -7.42
N PHE A 108 -18.22 -31.12 -6.27
CA PHE A 108 -18.48 -32.53 -6.00
C PHE A 108 -19.98 -32.88 -6.11
N LEU A 109 -20.83 -32.05 -5.51
CA LEU A 109 -22.29 -32.24 -5.56
C LEU A 109 -22.83 -32.11 -7.00
N THR A 110 -22.33 -31.17 -7.81
CA THR A 110 -22.82 -30.97 -9.17
C THR A 110 -22.32 -32.04 -10.15
N THR A 111 -21.14 -32.62 -9.91
CA THR A 111 -20.64 -33.73 -10.73
C THR A 111 -21.29 -35.08 -10.43
N ALA A 112 -21.91 -35.23 -9.26
CA ALA A 112 -22.67 -36.41 -8.89
C ALA A 112 -24.06 -36.48 -9.56
N ASN A 113 -24.16 -36.22 -10.82
CA ASN A 113 -25.29 -36.19 -11.82
C ASN A 113 -26.74 -36.56 -11.39
N GLN A 114 -27.02 -36.87 -10.10
CA GLN A 114 -28.33 -37.20 -9.55
C GLN A 114 -28.50 -36.66 -8.12
N ILE A 115 -28.38 -35.36 -7.95
CA ILE A 115 -28.39 -34.72 -6.63
C ILE A 115 -29.59 -35.11 -5.73
N PRO A 116 -30.87 -35.17 -6.20
CA PRO A 116 -31.99 -35.46 -5.28
C PRO A 116 -32.01 -36.87 -4.76
N THR A 117 -31.60 -37.87 -5.55
CA THR A 117 -31.59 -39.29 -5.18
C THR A 117 -30.27 -39.71 -4.53
N ALA A 118 -29.16 -39.10 -4.89
CA ALA A 118 -27.84 -39.44 -4.36
C ALA A 118 -27.68 -39.01 -2.89
N ILE A 119 -28.16 -37.82 -2.51
CA ILE A 119 -28.06 -37.32 -1.13
C ILE A 119 -28.80 -38.21 -0.12
N ALA A 120 -29.84 -38.93 -0.56
CA ALA A 120 -30.60 -39.87 0.28
C ALA A 120 -29.88 -41.21 0.46
N GLN A 121 -28.83 -41.52 -0.29
CA GLN A 121 -28.13 -42.80 -0.26
C GLN A 121 -26.92 -42.75 0.68
N LYS A 122 -26.77 -43.75 1.54
CA LYS A 122 -25.65 -43.90 2.47
C LYS A 122 -24.30 -43.98 1.73
N ASP A 123 -24.29 -44.61 0.56
CA ASP A 123 -23.07 -44.77 -0.27
C ASP A 123 -22.54 -43.46 -0.82
N PHE A 124 -23.39 -42.47 -1.06
CA PHE A 124 -22.99 -41.13 -1.46
C PHE A 124 -22.15 -40.43 -0.35
N TRP A 125 -22.63 -40.51 0.89
CA TRP A 125 -21.92 -39.90 2.02
C TRP A 125 -20.63 -40.61 2.36
N MET A 126 -20.57 -41.92 2.20
CA MET A 126 -19.33 -42.70 2.34
C MET A 126 -18.32 -42.33 1.24
N GLY A 127 -18.76 -42.18 -0.01
CA GLY A 127 -17.94 -41.76 -1.12
C GLY A 127 -17.40 -40.32 -0.94
N MET A 128 -18.25 -39.41 -0.46
CA MET A 128 -17.84 -38.05 -0.12
C MET A 128 -16.81 -38.03 1.01
N TRP A 129 -17.03 -38.78 2.07
CA TRP A 129 -16.09 -38.90 3.18
C TRP A 129 -14.74 -39.48 2.71
N ALA A 130 -14.75 -40.55 1.91
CA ALA A 130 -13.55 -41.16 1.33
C ALA A 130 -12.77 -40.16 0.46
N PHE A 131 -13.49 -39.36 -0.36
CA PHE A 131 -12.84 -38.29 -1.19
C PHE A 131 -12.17 -37.25 -0.32
N PHE A 132 -12.81 -36.71 0.70
CA PHE A 132 -12.25 -35.68 1.56
C PHE A 132 -11.15 -36.17 2.52
N THR A 133 -11.05 -37.45 2.75
CA THR A 133 -10.01 -38.08 3.58
C THR A 133 -8.90 -38.71 2.75
N ASP A 134 -9.01 -38.69 1.42
CA ASP A 134 -7.98 -39.21 0.53
C ASP A 134 -6.70 -38.35 0.60
N TYR A 135 -5.55 -39.01 0.63
CA TYR A 135 -4.24 -38.30 0.71
C TYR A 135 -3.99 -37.37 -0.47
N SER A 136 -4.51 -37.68 -1.65
CA SER A 136 -4.40 -36.80 -2.84
C SER A 136 -5.16 -35.48 -2.60
N PHE A 137 -6.38 -35.57 -2.06
CA PHE A 137 -7.16 -34.39 -1.71
C PHE A 137 -6.49 -33.56 -0.61
N LEU A 138 -6.06 -34.21 0.47
CA LEU A 138 -5.37 -33.56 1.58
C LEU A 138 -4.06 -32.88 1.12
N GLY A 139 -3.32 -33.52 0.21
CA GLY A 139 -2.10 -32.96 -0.39
C GLY A 139 -2.39 -31.70 -1.21
N ILE A 140 -3.40 -31.72 -2.05
CA ILE A 140 -3.84 -30.55 -2.83
C ILE A 140 -4.34 -29.43 -1.91
N LEU A 141 -5.10 -29.76 -0.88
CA LEU A 141 -5.60 -28.79 0.10
C LEU A 141 -4.45 -28.12 0.86
N ALA A 142 -3.47 -28.89 1.32
CA ALA A 142 -2.27 -28.38 1.98
C ALA A 142 -1.46 -27.47 1.04
N TYR A 143 -1.35 -27.85 -0.23
CA TYR A 143 -0.68 -27.03 -1.25
C TYR A 143 -1.40 -25.69 -1.46
N ILE A 144 -2.72 -25.70 -1.64
CA ILE A 144 -3.53 -24.48 -1.78
C ILE A 144 -3.43 -23.62 -0.52
N ALA A 145 -3.49 -24.20 0.67
CA ALA A 145 -3.32 -23.49 1.93
C ALA A 145 -1.94 -22.78 1.99
N SER A 146 -0.88 -23.43 1.51
CA SER A 146 0.46 -22.84 1.43
C SER A 146 0.51 -21.64 0.49
N ILE A 147 -0.17 -21.70 -0.66
CA ILE A 147 -0.26 -20.56 -1.60
C ILE A 147 -1.00 -19.38 -0.94
N ILE A 148 -2.13 -19.66 -0.28
CA ILE A 148 -2.89 -18.62 0.44
C ILE A 148 -2.03 -17.97 1.51
N LEU A 149 -1.35 -18.74 2.34
CA LEU A 149 -0.46 -18.24 3.39
C LEU A 149 0.65 -17.37 2.81
N MET A 150 1.29 -17.80 1.72
CA MET A 150 2.33 -17.03 1.04
C MET A 150 1.79 -15.71 0.48
N ALA A 151 0.62 -15.72 -0.15
CA ALA A 151 0.00 -14.52 -0.69
C ALA A 151 -0.39 -13.53 0.43
N GLN A 152 -0.95 -14.02 1.54
CA GLN A 152 -1.29 -13.19 2.70
C GLN A 152 -0.03 -12.64 3.39
N PHE A 153 1.00 -13.45 3.57
CA PHE A 153 2.27 -13.00 4.13
C PHE A 153 2.90 -11.90 3.27
N TYR A 154 2.97 -12.10 1.95
CA TYR A 154 3.46 -11.07 1.02
C TYR A 154 2.68 -9.75 1.18
N THR A 155 1.36 -9.83 1.27
CA THR A 155 0.50 -8.63 1.38
C THR A 155 0.77 -7.87 2.67
N GLU A 156 0.80 -8.54 3.81
CA GLU A 156 1.03 -7.90 5.10
C GLU A 156 2.45 -7.30 5.20
N VAL A 157 3.47 -7.97 4.64
CA VAL A 157 4.83 -7.42 4.55
C VAL A 157 4.86 -6.20 3.63
N SER A 158 4.21 -6.28 2.46
CA SER A 158 4.12 -5.17 1.51
C SER A 158 3.39 -3.94 2.09
N GLU A 159 2.38 -4.16 2.93
CA GLU A 159 1.69 -3.07 3.63
C GLU A 159 2.56 -2.46 4.73
N SER A 160 3.30 -3.27 5.45
CA SER A 160 4.17 -2.81 6.54
C SER A 160 5.38 -2.02 6.05
N MET A 161 5.96 -2.40 4.91
CA MET A 161 7.14 -1.75 4.31
C MET A 161 6.79 -0.62 3.34
N GLY A 162 5.57 -0.63 2.79
CA GLY A 162 5.17 0.19 1.65
C GLY A 162 5.42 -0.50 0.30
N ASN A 163 4.38 -0.53 -0.56
CA ASN A 163 4.40 -1.30 -1.81
C ASN A 163 5.53 -0.90 -2.79
N SER A 164 5.84 0.39 -2.88
CA SER A 164 6.92 0.90 -3.75
C SER A 164 8.30 0.50 -3.22
N LEU A 165 8.50 0.53 -1.91
CA LEU A 165 9.74 0.13 -1.26
C LEU A 165 10.02 -1.35 -1.47
N LEU A 166 9.03 -2.21 -1.22
CA LEU A 166 9.19 -3.66 -1.37
C LEU A 166 9.48 -4.06 -2.81
N SER A 167 8.76 -3.50 -3.80
CA SER A 167 9.02 -3.79 -5.22
C SER A 167 10.40 -3.31 -5.66
N ASN A 168 10.84 -2.13 -5.25
CA ASN A 168 12.16 -1.60 -5.56
C ASN A 168 13.28 -2.42 -4.91
N PHE A 169 13.04 -2.96 -3.70
CA PHE A 169 13.96 -3.86 -3.01
C PHE A 169 14.12 -5.19 -3.77
N PHE A 170 13.02 -5.85 -4.16
CA PHE A 170 13.08 -7.10 -4.94
C PHE A 170 13.70 -6.92 -6.33
N LEU A 171 13.46 -5.78 -6.97
CA LEU A 171 14.05 -5.47 -8.28
C LEU A 171 15.51 -4.98 -8.18
N GLY A 172 16.03 -4.79 -6.97
CA GLY A 172 17.40 -4.32 -6.75
C GLY A 172 17.66 -2.90 -7.27
N LYS A 173 16.60 -2.09 -7.44
CA LYS A 173 16.70 -0.75 -8.05
C LYS A 173 17.72 0.14 -7.35
N TYR A 174 17.81 0.06 -6.03
CA TYR A 174 18.68 0.91 -5.20
C TYR A 174 19.85 0.14 -4.57
N TYR A 175 20.14 -1.07 -5.06
CA TYR A 175 21.32 -1.82 -4.63
C TYR A 175 22.63 -1.05 -4.90
N LYS A 176 22.68 -0.33 -6.02
CA LYS A 176 23.70 0.68 -6.29
C LYS A 176 23.07 2.06 -6.08
N PRO A 177 23.80 3.01 -5.46
CA PRO A 177 23.31 4.37 -5.31
C PRO A 177 22.96 4.99 -6.66
N VAL A 178 21.81 5.67 -6.73
CA VAL A 178 21.30 6.33 -7.94
C VAL A 178 21.02 7.79 -7.62
N GLU A 179 21.49 8.70 -8.48
CA GLU A 179 21.08 10.10 -8.41
C GLU A 179 19.72 10.30 -9.09
N GLU A 180 18.82 10.99 -8.41
CA GLU A 180 17.50 11.34 -8.94
C GLU A 180 17.08 12.73 -8.46
N GLU A 181 16.26 13.43 -9.24
CA GLU A 181 15.64 14.69 -8.82
C GLU A 181 14.29 14.42 -8.16
N ARG A 182 14.12 14.96 -6.95
CA ARG A 182 12.89 14.77 -6.18
C ARG A 182 12.39 16.07 -5.56
N ILE A 183 11.10 16.11 -5.30
CA ILE A 183 10.47 17.11 -4.44
C ILE A 183 10.30 16.48 -3.06
N PHE A 184 10.61 17.24 -2.01
CA PHE A 184 10.32 16.86 -0.63
C PHE A 184 9.36 17.87 0.00
N MET A 185 8.46 17.33 0.85
CA MET A 185 7.62 18.10 1.75
C MET A 185 7.86 17.57 3.16
N PHE A 186 8.36 18.43 4.02
CA PHE A 186 8.43 18.18 5.46
C PHE A 186 7.19 18.81 6.09
N LEU A 187 6.43 18.02 6.81
CA LEU A 187 5.16 18.39 7.40
C LEU A 187 5.19 18.12 8.88
N ASP A 188 4.95 19.13 9.70
CA ASP A 188 5.05 19.08 11.16
C ASP A 188 3.75 19.54 11.82
N MET A 189 3.35 18.88 12.92
CA MET A 189 2.12 19.22 13.65
C MET A 189 2.34 20.48 14.48
N LYS A 190 1.43 21.45 14.34
CA LYS A 190 1.45 22.67 15.17
C LYS A 190 1.15 22.36 16.63
N SER A 191 1.95 22.92 17.54
CA SER A 191 1.78 22.80 18.99
C SER A 191 1.74 21.35 19.53
N SER A 192 2.42 20.45 18.87
CA SER A 192 2.44 19.01 19.20
C SER A 192 2.84 18.73 20.64
N THR A 193 3.84 19.44 21.17
CA THR A 193 4.28 19.32 22.58
C THR A 193 3.18 19.66 23.55
N GLN A 194 2.46 20.78 23.35
CA GLN A 194 1.35 21.18 24.20
C GLN A 194 0.19 20.19 24.13
N ILE A 195 -0.09 19.66 22.94
CA ILE A 195 -1.13 18.65 22.75
C ILE A 195 -0.73 17.35 23.46
N ALA A 196 0.54 16.94 23.36
CA ALA A 196 1.06 15.75 24.04
C ALA A 196 0.99 15.87 25.57
N GLU A 197 1.36 17.02 26.13
CA GLU A 197 1.25 17.31 27.56
C GLU A 197 -0.21 17.25 28.04
N LYS A 198 -1.14 17.81 27.24
CA LYS A 198 -2.58 17.81 27.58
C LYS A 198 -3.20 16.41 27.54
N LEU A 199 -2.84 15.60 26.55
CA LEU A 199 -3.46 14.29 26.30
C LEU A 199 -2.78 13.14 27.07
N GLY A 200 -1.50 13.29 27.41
CA GLY A 200 -0.66 12.20 27.87
C GLY A 200 -0.25 11.26 26.73
N HIS A 201 0.78 10.45 26.99
CA HIS A 201 1.48 9.71 25.92
C HIS A 201 0.59 8.74 25.11
N VAL A 202 -0.30 8.00 25.78
CA VAL A 202 -1.10 6.96 25.10
C VAL A 202 -2.16 7.60 24.20
N LEU A 203 -2.89 8.59 24.69
CA LEU A 203 -3.96 9.22 23.91
C LEU A 203 -3.38 10.07 22.79
N TYR A 204 -2.25 10.74 23.03
CA TYR A 204 -1.51 11.45 21.98
C TYR A 204 -1.06 10.50 20.87
N PHE A 205 -0.51 9.34 21.21
CA PHE A 205 -0.12 8.35 20.20
C PHE A 205 -1.32 7.84 19.37
N GLN A 206 -2.47 7.62 20.01
CA GLN A 206 -3.71 7.26 19.30
C GLN A 206 -4.18 8.38 18.37
N MET A 207 -4.03 9.64 18.80
CA MET A 207 -4.33 10.79 17.96
C MET A 207 -3.38 10.87 16.76
N LEU A 208 -2.07 10.67 16.94
CA LEU A 208 -1.09 10.62 15.86
C LEU A 208 -1.41 9.53 14.84
N GLN A 209 -1.76 8.33 15.29
CA GLN A 209 -2.16 7.24 14.39
C GLN A 209 -3.36 7.64 13.52
N GLN A 210 -4.36 8.28 14.12
CA GLN A 210 -5.53 8.76 13.41
C GLN A 210 -5.18 9.91 12.45
N TYR A 211 -4.36 10.85 12.90
CA TYR A 211 -3.88 12.00 12.14
C TYR A 211 -3.15 11.57 10.87
N PHE A 212 -2.14 10.72 10.98
CA PHE A 212 -1.42 10.21 9.81
C PHE A 212 -2.30 9.37 8.88
N SER A 213 -3.22 8.59 9.43
CA SER A 213 -4.21 7.87 8.64
C SER A 213 -5.11 8.81 7.81
N ASP A 214 -5.54 9.90 8.41
CA ASP A 214 -6.43 10.89 7.76
C ASP A 214 -5.71 11.72 6.68
N LEU A 215 -4.39 11.84 6.76
CA LEU A 215 -3.54 12.50 5.75
C LEU A 215 -3.16 11.56 4.59
N THR A 216 -3.27 10.26 4.77
CA THR A 216 -2.78 9.27 3.78
C THR A 216 -3.53 9.31 2.46
N ASP A 217 -4.86 9.47 2.48
CA ASP A 217 -5.68 9.51 1.27
C ASP A 217 -5.29 10.66 0.31
N PRO A 218 -5.15 11.92 0.78
CA PRO A 218 -4.63 13.03 -0.04
C PRO A 218 -3.25 12.75 -0.65
N VAL A 219 -2.34 12.14 0.11
CA VAL A 219 -1.00 11.76 -0.39
C VAL A 219 -1.11 10.78 -1.57
N ILE A 220 -1.98 9.77 -1.44
CA ILE A 220 -2.22 8.79 -2.51
C ILE A 220 -2.82 9.44 -3.75
N ASP A 221 -3.81 10.32 -3.58
CA ASP A 221 -4.51 10.97 -4.68
C ASP A 221 -3.60 11.89 -5.51
N HIS A 222 -2.59 12.46 -4.86
CA HIS A 222 -1.60 13.32 -5.48
C HIS A 222 -0.24 12.62 -5.72
N SER A 223 -0.24 11.29 -5.86
CA SER A 223 0.94 10.49 -6.24
C SER A 223 2.15 10.66 -5.30
N GLY A 224 1.93 11.10 -4.06
CA GLY A 224 2.97 11.25 -3.05
C GLY A 224 3.44 9.89 -2.49
N GLU A 225 4.69 9.85 -2.09
CA GLU A 225 5.31 8.73 -1.41
C GLU A 225 5.65 9.18 0.03
N ILE A 226 5.16 8.44 1.03
CA ILE A 226 5.56 8.69 2.42
C ILE A 226 6.94 8.07 2.58
N TYR A 227 7.92 8.92 2.85
CA TYR A 227 9.29 8.49 3.07
C TYR A 227 9.52 8.03 4.51
N GLN A 228 9.10 8.86 5.47
CA GLN A 228 9.35 8.59 6.88
C GLN A 228 8.33 9.30 7.77
N TYR A 229 8.08 8.72 8.95
CA TYR A 229 7.45 9.37 10.08
C TYR A 229 8.52 9.58 11.18
N ALA A 230 8.66 10.79 11.69
CA ALA A 230 9.60 11.14 12.74
C ALA A 230 8.87 11.90 13.87
N GLY A 231 8.39 11.17 14.87
CA GLY A 231 7.53 11.76 15.91
C GLY A 231 6.18 12.21 15.34
N ASP A 232 5.93 13.49 15.33
CA ASP A 232 4.76 14.16 14.77
C ASP A 232 5.00 14.72 13.34
N GLU A 233 6.22 14.55 12.83
CA GLU A 233 6.59 14.93 11.48
C GLU A 233 6.31 13.82 10.48
N MET A 234 5.85 14.19 9.28
CA MET A 234 5.71 13.31 8.13
C MET A 234 6.51 13.88 6.96
N ILE A 235 7.43 13.07 6.43
CA ILE A 235 8.24 13.42 5.27
C ILE A 235 7.65 12.75 4.04
N LEU A 236 7.24 13.58 3.08
CA LEU A 236 6.72 13.14 1.78
C LEU A 236 7.74 13.40 0.70
N SER A 237 7.74 12.58 -0.33
CA SER A 237 8.54 12.82 -1.52
C SER A 237 7.82 12.46 -2.81
N TRP A 238 8.24 13.10 -3.90
CA TRP A 238 7.80 12.81 -5.26
C TRP A 238 9.02 12.75 -6.18
N PRO A 239 9.09 11.82 -7.14
CA PRO A 239 9.90 12.06 -8.34
C PRO A 239 9.50 13.39 -8.95
N LEU A 240 10.47 14.19 -9.39
CA LEU A 240 10.23 15.60 -9.82
C LEU A 240 9.05 15.71 -10.80
N GLU A 241 9.06 14.92 -11.87
CA GLU A 241 8.01 14.95 -12.90
C GLU A 241 6.61 14.65 -12.34
N LYS A 242 6.51 13.70 -11.38
CA LYS A 242 5.22 13.33 -10.79
C LYS A 242 4.68 14.43 -9.88
N GLY A 243 5.54 15.06 -9.09
CA GLY A 243 5.13 16.11 -8.17
C GLY A 243 4.77 17.44 -8.88
N LEU A 244 5.44 17.71 -10.01
CA LEU A 244 5.12 18.88 -10.85
C LEU A 244 3.84 18.69 -11.65
N LYS A 245 3.52 17.46 -12.02
CA LYS A 245 2.32 17.15 -12.81
C LYS A 245 1.06 17.65 -12.08
N ASN A 246 0.30 18.53 -12.74
CA ASN A 246 -0.88 19.19 -12.18
C ASN A 246 -0.62 19.89 -10.82
N ASN A 247 0.63 20.24 -10.53
CA ASN A 247 1.06 20.78 -9.22
C ASN A 247 0.70 19.84 -8.05
N ASP A 248 0.81 18.53 -8.25
CA ASP A 248 0.33 17.51 -7.29
C ASP A 248 0.99 17.67 -5.90
N CYS A 249 2.24 18.10 -5.81
CA CYS A 249 2.90 18.35 -4.52
C CYS A 249 2.22 19.48 -3.72
N ILE A 250 1.81 20.58 -4.38
CA ILE A 250 1.09 21.69 -3.74
C ILE A 250 -0.36 21.32 -3.44
N ARG A 251 -1.04 20.71 -4.41
CA ARG A 251 -2.44 20.27 -4.23
C ARG A 251 -2.59 19.26 -3.11
N CYS A 252 -1.58 18.40 -2.92
CA CYS A 252 -1.52 17.45 -1.80
C CYS A 252 -1.59 18.18 -0.45
N PHE A 253 -0.81 19.26 -0.25
CA PHE A 253 -0.83 20.05 0.97
C PHE A 253 -2.24 20.57 1.25
N PHE A 254 -2.90 21.22 0.29
CA PHE A 254 -4.24 21.78 0.49
C PHE A 254 -5.29 20.69 0.69
N ALA A 255 -5.22 19.58 -0.02
CA ALA A 255 -6.12 18.44 0.17
C ALA A 255 -5.96 17.81 1.57
N MET A 256 -4.74 17.75 2.10
CA MET A 256 -4.49 17.33 3.50
C MET A 256 -5.13 18.29 4.50
N LYS A 257 -5.00 19.60 4.30
CA LYS A 257 -5.69 20.62 5.15
C LYS A 257 -7.20 20.44 5.12
N GLU A 258 -7.78 20.30 3.95
CA GLU A 258 -9.21 20.06 3.77
C GLU A 258 -9.67 18.77 4.45
N SER A 259 -8.90 17.69 4.34
CA SER A 259 -9.18 16.41 4.99
C SER A 259 -9.24 16.52 6.51
N LEU A 260 -8.31 17.25 7.13
CA LEU A 260 -8.31 17.48 8.58
C LEU A 260 -9.45 18.42 9.01
N LEU A 261 -9.70 19.49 8.25
CA LEU A 261 -10.77 20.42 8.53
C LEU A 261 -12.14 19.73 8.54
N ALA A 262 -12.40 18.88 7.55
CA ALA A 262 -13.62 18.08 7.45
C ALA A 262 -13.82 17.13 8.64
N LYS A 263 -12.74 16.77 9.35
CA LYS A 263 -12.76 15.85 10.50
C LYS A 263 -12.58 16.56 11.84
N SER A 264 -12.50 17.91 11.86
CA SER A 264 -12.16 18.69 13.06
C SER A 264 -13.12 18.45 14.21
N ALA A 265 -14.43 18.35 13.94
CA ALA A 265 -15.45 18.04 14.96
C ALA A 265 -15.18 16.72 15.67
N ARG A 266 -14.82 15.64 14.92
CA ARG A 266 -14.45 14.34 15.48
C ARG A 266 -13.20 14.40 16.34
N TYR A 267 -12.19 15.19 15.94
CA TYR A 267 -10.99 15.38 16.73
C TYR A 267 -11.28 16.14 18.01
N THR A 268 -12.07 17.19 17.94
CA THR A 268 -12.47 18.00 19.11
C THR A 268 -13.29 17.16 20.10
N GLU A 269 -14.24 16.37 19.61
CA GLU A 269 -15.06 15.49 20.44
C GLU A 269 -14.19 14.43 21.17
N LYS A 270 -13.26 13.80 20.45
CA LYS A 270 -12.52 12.66 20.99
C LYS A 270 -11.28 13.06 21.79
N TYR A 271 -10.60 14.12 21.37
CA TYR A 271 -9.31 14.53 21.92
C TYR A 271 -9.31 15.94 22.55
N GLY A 272 -10.40 16.68 22.41
CA GLY A 272 -10.51 18.06 22.90
C GLY A 272 -9.63 19.06 22.14
N VAL A 273 -9.14 18.68 20.92
CA VAL A 273 -8.24 19.48 20.09
C VAL A 273 -8.38 19.05 18.63
N SER A 274 -8.28 20.01 17.70
CA SER A 274 -8.23 19.73 16.26
C SER A 274 -6.79 19.96 15.76
N PRO A 275 -6.05 18.91 15.32
CA PRO A 275 -4.67 19.07 14.91
C PRO A 275 -4.57 19.90 13.62
N GLN A 276 -3.54 20.74 13.57
CA GLN A 276 -3.15 21.52 12.41
C GLN A 276 -1.67 21.23 12.08
N PHE A 277 -1.25 21.55 10.89
CA PHE A 277 0.14 21.36 10.47
C PHE A 277 0.66 22.53 9.63
N LYS A 278 1.96 22.59 9.53
CA LYS A 278 2.72 23.45 8.64
C LYS A 278 3.64 22.60 7.77
N ALA A 279 4.08 23.10 6.62
CA ALA A 279 4.95 22.36 5.73
C ALA A 279 5.92 23.24 4.97
N GLY A 280 7.13 22.71 4.76
CA GLY A 280 8.14 23.26 3.87
C GLY A 280 8.30 22.37 2.64
N LEU A 281 8.41 22.98 1.44
CA LEU A 281 8.62 22.27 0.19
C LEU A 281 9.86 22.79 -0.55
N HIS A 282 10.67 21.84 -1.00
CA HIS A 282 11.84 22.12 -1.84
C HIS A 282 12.09 20.97 -2.81
N CYS A 283 12.85 21.24 -3.88
CA CYS A 283 13.23 20.22 -4.85
C CYS A 283 14.74 20.27 -5.12
N GLY A 284 15.30 19.14 -5.46
CA GLY A 284 16.71 19.05 -5.84
C GLY A 284 17.16 17.61 -6.08
N LYS A 285 18.46 17.47 -6.32
CA LYS A 285 19.12 16.19 -6.52
C LYS A 285 19.36 15.49 -5.19
N VAL A 286 19.08 14.20 -5.18
CA VAL A 286 19.39 13.28 -4.07
C VAL A 286 20.07 12.04 -4.60
N THR A 287 20.90 11.45 -3.78
CA THR A 287 21.37 10.09 -3.97
C THR A 287 20.48 9.14 -3.17
N THR A 288 19.86 8.19 -3.86
CA THR A 288 19.01 7.15 -3.27
C THR A 288 19.77 5.85 -3.28
N GLY A 289 19.85 5.17 -2.15
CA GLY A 289 20.58 3.91 -2.03
C GLY A 289 20.15 3.10 -0.82
N GLU A 290 20.46 1.82 -0.85
CA GLU A 290 20.28 0.90 0.27
C GLU A 290 21.45 1.01 1.24
N ILE A 291 21.17 1.18 2.52
CA ILE A 291 22.18 1.22 3.57
C ILE A 291 21.82 0.28 4.72
N GLY A 292 22.83 -0.09 5.50
CA GLY A 292 22.71 -0.89 6.70
C GLY A 292 22.98 -2.38 6.50
N ILE A 293 23.45 -3.04 7.56
CA ILE A 293 23.73 -4.49 7.60
C ILE A 293 22.68 -5.20 8.46
N LEU A 294 22.45 -4.71 9.68
CA LEU A 294 21.48 -5.31 10.60
C LEU A 294 20.03 -4.93 10.26
N LYS A 295 19.84 -3.70 9.78
CA LYS A 295 18.58 -3.17 9.28
C LYS A 295 18.86 -2.47 7.98
N LYS A 296 18.31 -2.99 6.88
CA LYS A 296 18.44 -2.40 5.57
C LYS A 296 17.32 -1.40 5.33
N GLU A 297 17.69 -0.19 4.93
CA GLU A 297 16.76 0.88 4.59
C GLU A 297 17.16 1.53 3.27
N ILE A 298 16.17 1.95 2.49
CA ILE A 298 16.40 2.83 1.33
C ILE A 298 16.31 4.25 1.84
N ILE A 299 17.43 4.98 1.75
CA ILE A 299 17.49 6.36 2.19
C ILE A 299 17.76 7.32 1.04
N PHE A 300 17.35 8.56 1.24
CA PHE A 300 17.71 9.70 0.42
C PHE A 300 18.79 10.49 1.13
N THR A 301 19.88 10.78 0.44
CA THR A 301 20.96 11.67 0.92
C THR A 301 21.12 12.83 -0.03
N GLY A 302 21.30 14.02 0.52
CA GLY A 302 21.47 15.26 -0.24
C GLY A 302 21.09 16.47 0.57
N ASP A 303 21.61 17.61 0.17
CA ASP A 303 21.37 18.88 0.85
C ASP A 303 19.89 19.33 0.78
N VAL A 304 19.14 18.83 -0.20
CA VAL A 304 17.72 19.14 -0.39
C VAL A 304 16.86 18.78 0.83
N LEU A 305 17.13 17.67 1.53
CA LEU A 305 16.39 17.29 2.74
C LEU A 305 16.62 18.31 3.87
N ASN A 306 17.89 18.65 4.11
CA ASN A 306 18.26 19.64 5.12
C ASN A 306 17.67 21.02 4.81
N ALA A 307 17.67 21.41 3.53
CA ALA A 307 17.05 22.67 3.10
C ALA A 307 15.54 22.64 3.35
N THR A 308 14.86 21.54 2.99
CA THR A 308 13.42 21.41 3.18
C THR A 308 13.02 21.48 4.66
N ALA A 309 13.76 20.80 5.55
CA ALA A 309 13.53 20.88 7.00
C ALA A 309 13.67 22.30 7.54
N ARG A 310 14.70 23.02 7.07
CA ARG A 310 14.92 24.42 7.48
C ARG A 310 13.83 25.36 6.96
N ILE A 311 13.35 25.15 5.73
CA ILE A 311 12.24 25.91 5.15
C ILE A 311 10.97 25.67 5.98
N GLU A 312 10.67 24.41 6.35
CA GLU A 312 9.53 24.08 7.22
C GLU A 312 9.64 24.83 8.56
N GLY A 313 10.82 24.81 9.21
CA GLY A 313 11.06 25.49 10.49
C GLY A 313 10.81 27.01 10.46
N LEU A 314 10.92 27.66 9.29
CA LEU A 314 10.64 29.08 9.13
C LEU A 314 9.12 29.41 9.05
N CYS A 315 8.24 28.43 8.89
CA CYS A 315 6.79 28.66 8.83
C CYS A 315 6.27 29.43 10.04
N ASN A 316 6.76 29.11 11.25
CA ASN A 316 6.35 29.82 12.47
C ASN A 316 6.81 31.28 12.49
N GLN A 317 8.00 31.57 11.98
CA GLN A 317 8.55 32.91 11.91
C GLN A 317 7.71 33.81 11.00
N TYR A 318 7.24 33.28 9.87
CA TYR A 318 6.41 34.02 8.91
C TYR A 318 4.92 33.94 9.21
N GLY A 319 4.49 33.14 10.20
CA GLY A 319 3.08 32.97 10.52
C GLY A 319 2.27 32.29 9.43
N VAL A 320 2.90 31.43 8.63
CA VAL A 320 2.29 30.76 7.48
C VAL A 320 2.24 29.25 7.66
N ASP A 321 1.34 28.59 6.93
CA ASP A 321 1.19 27.14 6.99
C ASP A 321 2.02 26.40 5.94
N ILE A 322 2.44 27.08 4.88
CA ILE A 322 3.25 26.52 3.80
C ILE A 322 4.34 27.47 3.35
N LEU A 323 5.54 26.94 3.17
CA LEU A 323 6.65 27.62 2.53
C LEU A 323 7.17 26.79 1.37
N VAL A 324 7.41 27.45 0.26
CA VAL A 324 7.94 26.84 -0.98
C VAL A 324 9.17 27.59 -1.42
N SER A 325 10.23 26.85 -1.78
CA SER A 325 11.44 27.46 -2.33
C SER A 325 11.21 28.02 -3.74
N GLY A 326 11.91 29.10 -4.08
CA GLY A 326 11.90 29.67 -5.43
C GLY A 326 12.33 28.68 -6.51
N ASP A 327 13.25 27.76 -6.21
CA ASP A 327 13.68 26.71 -7.14
C ASP A 327 12.55 25.76 -7.51
N LEU A 328 11.68 25.40 -6.55
CA LEU A 328 10.50 24.59 -6.81
C LEU A 328 9.42 25.43 -7.51
N LEU A 329 9.18 26.64 -7.04
CA LEU A 329 8.15 27.52 -7.57
C LEU A 329 8.33 27.79 -9.07
N LYS A 330 9.57 28.04 -9.53
CA LYS A 330 9.91 28.26 -10.94
C LYS A 330 9.58 27.07 -11.85
N LYS A 331 9.45 25.88 -11.30
CA LYS A 331 9.11 24.63 -12.03
C LYS A 331 7.60 24.31 -12.03
N LEU A 332 6.82 24.99 -11.17
CA LEU A 332 5.38 24.79 -11.03
C LEU A 332 4.59 25.69 -11.96
N ASP A 333 3.42 25.22 -12.42
CA ASP A 333 2.46 26.01 -13.19
C ASP A 333 1.27 26.40 -12.28
N LEU A 334 1.39 27.51 -11.56
CA LEU A 334 0.47 27.91 -10.51
C LEU A 334 -0.55 28.97 -10.93
N ILE A 335 -0.43 29.53 -12.15
CA ILE A 335 -1.00 30.82 -12.57
C ILE A 335 -2.53 30.96 -12.38
N ILE A 336 -3.28 29.89 -12.28
CA ILE A 336 -4.75 29.95 -12.25
C ILE A 336 -5.36 29.47 -10.92
N THR A 337 -4.58 28.80 -10.07
CA THR A 337 -5.14 28.04 -8.94
C THR A 337 -4.74 28.60 -7.57
N PHE A 338 -3.60 29.28 -7.49
CA PHE A 338 -3.02 29.72 -6.23
C PHE A 338 -2.55 31.18 -6.31
N GLU A 339 -2.80 31.92 -5.25
CA GLU A 339 -2.15 33.21 -4.99
C GLU A 339 -0.78 32.94 -4.40
N VAL A 340 0.25 33.56 -4.97
CA VAL A 340 1.65 33.42 -4.57
C VAL A 340 2.13 34.72 -3.95
N GLU A 341 2.65 34.66 -2.74
CA GLU A 341 3.22 35.79 -2.03
C GLU A 341 4.70 35.54 -1.77
N SER A 342 5.57 36.46 -2.22
CA SER A 342 7.02 36.37 -1.96
C SER A 342 7.34 36.87 -0.55
N LEU A 343 8.17 36.13 0.15
CA LEU A 343 8.68 36.46 1.49
C LEU A 343 10.16 36.89 1.44
N GLY A 344 10.67 37.07 0.21
CA GLY A 344 12.04 37.53 -0.05
C GLY A 344 13.12 36.44 0.09
N GLU A 345 14.34 36.88 0.07
CA GLU A 345 15.53 36.00 0.19
C GLU A 345 15.85 35.74 1.66
N ASN A 346 16.10 34.46 1.94
CA ASN A 346 16.39 33.99 3.29
C ASN A 346 17.69 33.18 3.31
N THR A 347 18.55 33.47 4.28
CA THR A 347 19.72 32.67 4.54
C THR A 347 19.36 31.51 5.44
N LEU A 348 19.41 30.27 4.90
CA LEU A 348 19.21 29.08 5.71
C LEU A 348 20.41 28.87 6.64
N ARG A 349 20.14 28.58 7.92
CA ARG A 349 21.18 28.39 8.94
C ARG A 349 22.23 27.38 8.47
N GLY A 350 23.50 27.77 8.42
CA GLY A 350 24.64 26.94 7.95
C GLY A 350 24.72 26.77 6.43
N LYS A 351 24.14 27.69 5.65
CA LYS A 351 24.37 27.84 4.21
C LYS A 351 24.79 29.26 3.91
N GLU A 352 25.69 29.42 2.94
CA GLU A 352 26.05 30.71 2.40
C GLU A 352 25.08 31.20 1.31
N LEU A 353 24.39 30.26 0.66
CA LEU A 353 23.43 30.56 -0.40
C LEU A 353 22.07 31.00 0.18
N GLN A 354 21.57 32.12 -0.32
CA GLN A 354 20.26 32.64 -0.06
C GLN A 354 19.22 31.85 -0.88
N ILE A 355 18.08 31.56 -0.26
CA ILE A 355 16.95 30.90 -0.92
C ILE A 355 15.75 31.85 -0.85
N GLU A 356 15.18 32.15 -2.01
CA GLU A 356 13.92 32.88 -2.08
C GLU A 356 12.77 31.98 -1.62
N LEU A 357 11.92 32.51 -0.73
CA LEU A 357 10.80 31.79 -0.15
C LEU A 357 9.47 32.40 -0.54
N PHE A 358 8.47 31.56 -0.71
CA PHE A 358 7.12 31.92 -1.08
C PHE A 358 6.10 31.21 -0.19
N THR A 359 4.99 31.89 0.10
CA THR A 359 3.79 31.22 0.63
C THR A 359 2.70 31.18 -0.42
N LEU A 360 1.79 30.21 -0.26
CA LEU A 360 0.70 29.97 -1.20
C LEU A 360 -0.64 29.99 -0.48
N LYS A 361 -1.63 30.61 -1.12
CA LYS A 361 -3.03 30.59 -0.71
C LYS A 361 -3.87 30.00 -1.85
N LYS A 362 -4.83 29.15 -1.53
CA LYS A 362 -5.79 28.66 -2.53
C LYS A 362 -6.75 29.79 -2.88
N LEU A 363 -6.85 30.12 -4.16
CA LEU A 363 -7.86 31.07 -4.62
C LEU A 363 -9.25 30.49 -4.32
N SER A 364 -10.09 31.27 -3.66
CA SER A 364 -11.50 30.94 -3.50
C SER A 364 -12.10 30.85 -4.91
N ALA A 365 -12.76 29.74 -5.24
CA ALA A 365 -13.52 29.69 -6.48
C ALA A 365 -14.46 30.87 -6.49
N ILE A 366 -14.32 31.75 -7.47
CA ILE A 366 -15.28 32.82 -7.70
C ILE A 366 -16.60 32.10 -7.96
N SER A 367 -17.52 32.21 -7.00
CA SER A 367 -18.86 31.62 -7.01
C SER A 367 -19.73 32.22 -8.13
#